data_2b825cc20f15c626880a1c7f19c0475e
#
_entry.id   2b825cc20f15c626880a1c7f19c0475e
#
_cell.length_a   1.000
_cell.length_b   1.000
_cell.length_c   1.000
_cell.angle_alpha   90.00
_cell.angle_beta   90.00
_cell.angle_gamma   90.00
#
_symmetry.space_group_name_H-M   'P 1'
#
loop_
_entity.id
_entity.type
_entity.pdbx_description
1 polymer ?
#
loop_
_entity_poly.entity_id
_entity_poly.type
_entity_poly.pdbx_seq_one_letter_code
_entity_poly.pdbx_strand_id
1 'polypeptide(L)'
;MKFQKELLFPILFCASLGNAQVELIFSPQLSTQGTISPQLPNNSISHIDIEGSAVFIGTSKGLARTNDGGRTWESFRGISAFANDGIFSLGVRGNTIWAATGFSKPVPNEENRTVQTGSGYAYSLDNGATWQHINQPLDGTSDSLVQYGNNQVSFLPIIVPEQNVTFDLALTDSIVWIASWSSGLRKANYRSSTIAFQRTVLPSDSRNSISPNDSLRGYRLDPRNNNNFLAFSVFVENDSTVWCGTAGGINRSTDKGVSWTKFSAQNQVSHILGNWVIAINGQRLGSRTRLWCTNWRASDNTEQFGISYTDDGGRIWRNFLHGVKAYDFAFKDSIVYVASDEGVFRSSDGGNSWIQSGTIIDKTTGQRITTKRFFSVGVHNDTVFCGSGDGVVKTIDNATNPFGQTWQVLRAYRPLGNNTSTTYIYPNPFSPKQEQARVHYTTGGRNASVTVEVFDFGMNRVRTIIKDAQRSGASEHDELWDGLDDAKRLVANGVYFYRVTLDGGDGAWGKVMVLQ
;
A
#
# COMPACT_ATOMS: atom_id res chain seq x y z
N MET A 1 -27.68 18.12 1.58
CA MET A 1 -26.26 18.39 1.74
C MET A 1 -25.52 17.55 0.71
N LYS A 2 -25.00 18.19 -0.37
CA LYS A 2 -24.40 17.49 -1.50
C LYS A 2 -23.00 17.07 -1.06
N PHE A 3 -22.76 15.80 -0.82
CA PHE A 3 -21.41 15.24 -0.83
C PHE A 3 -20.82 15.52 -2.21
N GLN A 4 -19.76 16.29 -2.22
CA GLN A 4 -19.06 16.61 -3.46
C GLN A 4 -18.58 15.32 -4.13
N LYS A 5 -19.06 15.11 -5.36
CA LYS A 5 -18.73 13.96 -6.21
C LYS A 5 -17.26 13.87 -6.63
N GLU A 6 -16.39 14.75 -6.13
CA GLU A 6 -15.02 14.91 -6.66
C GLU A 6 -13.88 14.52 -5.71
N LEU A 7 -14.18 13.95 -4.54
CA LEU A 7 -13.16 13.54 -3.56
C LEU A 7 -13.00 12.01 -3.51
N LEU A 8 -12.95 11.39 -4.68
CA LEU A 8 -12.38 10.06 -4.81
C LEU A 8 -10.88 10.24 -5.00
N PHE A 9 -10.12 9.88 -3.98
CA PHE A 9 -8.70 9.65 -4.11
C PHE A 9 -8.41 8.86 -5.39
N PRO A 10 -7.63 9.39 -6.29
CA PRO A 10 -6.81 8.53 -7.08
C PRO A 10 -5.53 8.21 -6.27
N ILE A 11 -5.63 7.46 -5.19
CA ILE A 11 -4.59 6.46 -4.98
C ILE A 11 -4.94 5.47 -6.07
N LEU A 12 -4.46 5.76 -7.26
CA LEU A 12 -4.48 4.86 -8.38
C LEU A 12 -3.55 3.71 -8.01
N PHE A 13 -4.06 2.77 -7.24
CA PHE A 13 -3.68 1.41 -7.51
C PHE A 13 -4.12 1.16 -8.94
N CYS A 14 -3.19 1.14 -9.88
CA CYS A 14 -3.38 0.47 -11.16
C CYS A 14 -3.49 -1.03 -10.86
N ALA A 15 -4.58 -1.42 -10.19
CA ALA A 15 -5.01 -2.79 -10.13
C ALA A 15 -5.95 -2.98 -11.30
N SER A 16 -5.42 -3.45 -12.42
CA SER A 16 -6.23 -4.10 -13.45
C SER A 16 -6.82 -5.37 -12.84
N LEU A 17 -8.00 -5.25 -12.26
CA LEU A 17 -8.74 -6.40 -11.76
C LEU A 17 -9.55 -6.99 -12.92
N GLY A 18 -8.98 -8.02 -13.53
CA GLY A 18 -9.79 -8.96 -14.26
C GLY A 18 -10.63 -9.78 -13.30
N ASN A 19 -11.95 -9.68 -13.37
CA ASN A 19 -12.86 -10.63 -12.75
C ASN A 19 -12.69 -11.99 -13.46
N ALA A 20 -11.82 -12.84 -12.92
CA ALA A 20 -11.93 -14.26 -13.11
C ALA A 20 -12.44 -14.83 -11.79
N GLN A 21 -13.75 -15.14 -11.72
CA GLN A 21 -14.21 -16.13 -10.74
C GLN A 21 -13.53 -17.45 -11.14
N VAL A 22 -12.42 -17.75 -10.47
CA VAL A 22 -11.87 -19.09 -10.44
C VAL A 22 -12.40 -19.72 -9.17
N GLU A 23 -13.37 -20.61 -9.31
CA GLU A 23 -13.63 -21.61 -8.27
C GLU A 23 -12.33 -22.39 -8.06
N LEU A 24 -11.63 -22.07 -6.97
CA LEU A 24 -10.46 -22.79 -6.52
C LEU A 24 -10.92 -24.11 -5.87
N ILE A 25 -11.16 -25.14 -6.70
CA ILE A 25 -11.11 -26.51 -6.22
C ILE A 25 -9.68 -27.00 -6.52
N PHE A 26 -8.75 -26.67 -5.64
CA PHE A 26 -7.51 -27.40 -5.44
C PHE A 26 -6.90 -27.00 -4.11
N SER A 27 -6.59 -28.00 -3.26
CA SER A 27 -5.55 -27.90 -2.24
C SER A 27 -4.22 -28.31 -2.87
N PRO A 28 -3.42 -27.37 -3.44
CA PRO A 28 -1.99 -27.61 -3.44
C PRO A 28 -1.58 -27.58 -1.97
N GLN A 29 -0.60 -28.35 -1.55
CA GLN A 29 0.08 -28.07 -0.31
C GLN A 29 0.61 -26.63 -0.43
N LEU A 30 -0.10 -25.68 0.19
CA LEU A 30 0.28 -24.29 0.20
C LEU A 30 1.61 -24.22 0.93
N SER A 31 2.64 -23.76 0.23
CA SER A 31 3.92 -23.48 0.85
C SER A 31 3.67 -22.52 2.01
N THR A 32 4.13 -22.87 3.20
CA THR A 32 4.12 -21.98 4.37
C THR A 32 5.29 -21.01 4.34
N GLN A 33 6.22 -21.18 3.40
CA GLN A 33 7.43 -20.38 3.22
C GLN A 33 7.37 -19.58 1.93
N GLY A 34 8.01 -18.42 1.94
CA GLY A 34 8.15 -17.57 0.76
C GLY A 34 8.99 -18.23 -0.35
N THR A 35 8.72 -17.86 -1.57
CA THR A 35 9.49 -18.31 -2.75
C THR A 35 10.61 -17.32 -3.06
N ILE A 36 11.85 -17.79 -3.15
CA ILE A 36 13.00 -16.96 -3.53
C ILE A 36 13.02 -16.74 -5.04
N SER A 37 13.10 -15.48 -5.45
CA SER A 37 13.14 -15.04 -6.84
C SER A 37 14.11 -13.86 -7.01
N PRO A 38 14.78 -13.70 -8.15
CA PRO A 38 15.51 -12.47 -8.44
C PRO A 38 14.61 -11.27 -8.73
N GLN A 39 13.29 -11.49 -8.80
CA GLN A 39 12.31 -10.47 -9.19
C GLN A 39 11.29 -10.20 -8.08
N LEU A 40 10.79 -8.97 -8.06
CA LEU A 40 9.65 -8.54 -7.25
C LEU A 40 8.35 -9.27 -7.65
N PRO A 41 7.37 -9.39 -6.76
CA PRO A 41 6.06 -9.95 -7.10
C PRO A 41 5.27 -9.10 -8.11
N ASN A 42 5.45 -7.79 -8.08
CA ASN A 42 4.79 -6.82 -8.96
C ASN A 42 5.54 -5.48 -9.00
N ASN A 43 5.29 -4.65 -10.03
CA ASN A 43 5.88 -3.31 -10.14
C ASN A 43 5.15 -2.25 -9.30
N SER A 44 3.89 -2.47 -8.93
CA SER A 44 3.14 -1.48 -8.14
C SER A 44 3.47 -1.64 -6.66
N ILE A 45 4.26 -0.72 -6.14
CA ILE A 45 4.75 -0.72 -4.77
C ILE A 45 3.91 0.24 -3.95
N SER A 46 3.31 -0.26 -2.89
CA SER A 46 2.47 0.52 -1.98
C SER A 46 3.20 0.97 -0.72
N HIS A 47 4.10 0.12 -0.21
CA HIS A 47 4.74 0.34 1.08
C HIS A 47 6.15 -0.23 1.10
N ILE A 48 7.05 0.42 1.84
CA ILE A 48 8.40 -0.07 2.15
C ILE A 48 8.60 0.08 3.65
N ASP A 49 8.93 -1.02 4.33
CA ASP A 49 9.33 -1.01 5.73
C ASP A 49 10.67 -1.70 5.90
N ILE A 50 11.46 -1.25 6.88
CA ILE A 50 12.83 -1.73 7.08
C ILE A 50 13.03 -2.08 8.55
N GLU A 51 13.41 -3.34 8.79
CA GLU A 51 13.76 -3.82 10.13
C GLU A 51 15.13 -4.50 10.09
N GLY A 52 16.10 -3.95 10.80
CA GLY A 52 17.49 -4.43 10.74
C GLY A 52 18.06 -4.35 9.32
N SER A 53 18.46 -5.49 8.76
CA SER A 53 18.96 -5.60 7.38
C SER A 53 17.88 -5.94 6.36
N ALA A 54 16.68 -6.28 6.81
CA ALA A 54 15.59 -6.70 5.96
C ALA A 54 14.80 -5.49 5.43
N VAL A 55 14.58 -5.48 4.12
CA VAL A 55 13.69 -4.52 3.43
C VAL A 55 12.45 -5.28 3.01
N PHE A 56 11.30 -4.88 3.53
CA PHE A 56 10.01 -5.43 3.20
C PHE A 56 9.28 -4.51 2.23
N ILE A 57 8.64 -5.09 1.23
CA ILE A 57 7.93 -4.34 0.19
C ILE A 57 6.53 -4.90 0.01
N GLY A 58 5.54 -4.05 0.30
CA GLY A 58 4.15 -4.27 -0.05
C GLY A 58 3.92 -3.95 -1.52
N THR A 59 3.29 -4.87 -2.23
CA THR A 59 2.93 -4.68 -3.64
C THR A 59 1.44 -4.93 -3.87
N SER A 60 0.93 -4.56 -5.03
CA SER A 60 -0.45 -4.89 -5.42
C SER A 60 -0.71 -6.39 -5.61
N LYS A 61 0.31 -7.24 -5.47
CA LYS A 61 0.23 -8.71 -5.63
C LYS A 61 0.90 -9.46 -4.48
N GLY A 62 0.91 -8.87 -3.29
CA GLY A 62 1.42 -9.47 -2.07
C GLY A 62 2.71 -8.85 -1.55
N LEU A 63 3.26 -9.46 -0.52
CA LEU A 63 4.44 -9.04 0.21
C LEU A 63 5.72 -9.67 -0.36
N ALA A 64 6.82 -8.92 -0.35
CA ALA A 64 8.16 -9.45 -0.59
C ALA A 64 9.15 -8.92 0.43
N ARG A 65 10.24 -9.66 0.64
CA ARG A 65 11.36 -9.30 1.52
C ARG A 65 12.69 -9.51 0.82
N THR A 66 13.65 -8.63 1.07
CA THR A 66 15.05 -8.84 0.70
C THR A 66 15.96 -8.62 1.91
N ASN A 67 17.00 -9.44 2.04
CA ASN A 67 18.05 -9.30 3.05
C ASN A 67 19.41 -8.96 2.42
N ASP A 68 19.47 -8.82 1.11
CA ASP A 68 20.71 -8.60 0.33
C ASP A 68 20.70 -7.33 -0.51
N GLY A 69 19.84 -6.37 -0.10
CA GLY A 69 19.73 -5.07 -0.76
C GLY A 69 19.04 -5.12 -2.12
N GLY A 70 18.15 -6.09 -2.31
CA GLY A 70 17.32 -6.21 -3.52
C GLY A 70 17.98 -7.01 -4.65
N ARG A 71 18.98 -7.84 -4.36
CA ARG A 71 19.54 -8.79 -5.34
C ARG A 71 18.65 -10.01 -5.50
N THR A 72 18.09 -10.50 -4.39
CA THR A 72 17.06 -11.54 -4.38
C THR A 72 15.89 -11.11 -3.49
N TRP A 73 14.72 -11.64 -3.81
CA TRP A 73 13.47 -11.38 -3.10
C TRP A 73 12.82 -12.67 -2.66
N GLU A 74 12.44 -12.74 -1.40
CA GLU A 74 11.54 -13.74 -0.89
C GLU A 74 10.10 -13.24 -1.06
N SER A 75 9.33 -13.88 -1.93
CA SER A 75 7.94 -13.53 -2.20
C SER A 75 7.01 -14.40 -1.37
N PHE A 76 6.12 -13.78 -0.61
CA PHE A 76 5.07 -14.44 0.17
C PHE A 76 3.76 -14.59 -0.61
N ARG A 77 3.82 -14.36 -1.92
CA ARG A 77 2.68 -14.56 -2.81
C ARG A 77 2.30 -16.03 -2.88
N GLY A 78 0.98 -16.31 -2.87
CA GLY A 78 0.46 -17.70 -2.91
C GLY A 78 0.35 -18.35 -1.53
N ILE A 79 0.81 -17.70 -0.47
CA ILE A 79 0.50 -18.10 0.91
C ILE A 79 -0.97 -17.72 1.20
N SER A 80 -1.77 -18.68 1.68
CA SER A 80 -3.22 -18.51 1.89
C SER A 80 -3.59 -17.31 2.78
N ALA A 81 -2.74 -16.97 3.74
CA ALA A 81 -2.97 -15.85 4.64
C ALA A 81 -3.09 -14.49 3.93
N PHE A 82 -2.55 -14.35 2.72
CA PHE A 82 -2.61 -13.11 1.93
C PHE A 82 -3.80 -13.04 0.96
N ALA A 83 -4.59 -14.11 0.81
CA ALA A 83 -5.77 -14.19 -0.09
C ALA A 83 -5.50 -13.75 -1.55
N ASN A 84 -4.24 -13.69 -1.99
CA ASN A 84 -3.78 -13.13 -3.28
C ASN A 84 -4.08 -11.63 -3.49
N ASP A 85 -4.36 -10.90 -2.44
CA ASP A 85 -4.68 -9.47 -2.47
C ASP A 85 -3.42 -8.59 -2.46
N GLY A 86 -3.63 -7.30 -2.72
CA GLY A 86 -2.60 -6.28 -2.59
C GLY A 86 -2.34 -5.92 -1.12
N ILE A 87 -1.13 -5.44 -0.84
CA ILE A 87 -0.76 -4.90 0.46
C ILE A 87 -1.08 -3.40 0.48
N PHE A 88 -1.89 -2.97 1.45
CA PHE A 88 -2.23 -1.57 1.66
C PHE A 88 -1.33 -0.92 2.70
N SER A 89 -0.97 -1.65 3.73
CA SER A 89 -0.07 -1.21 4.79
C SER A 89 0.75 -2.37 5.32
N LEU A 90 1.89 -2.05 5.88
CA LEU A 90 2.86 -3.00 6.40
C LEU A 90 3.47 -2.42 7.68
N GLY A 91 3.70 -3.26 8.67
CA GLY A 91 4.48 -2.91 9.84
C GLY A 91 5.32 -4.10 10.28
N VAL A 92 6.58 -3.82 10.60
CA VAL A 92 7.53 -4.83 11.08
C VAL A 92 8.15 -4.35 12.39
N ARG A 93 8.25 -5.27 13.34
CA ARG A 93 8.93 -5.03 14.62
C ARG A 93 9.56 -6.31 15.12
N GLY A 94 10.88 -6.40 15.08
CA GLY A 94 11.61 -7.63 15.37
C GLY A 94 11.14 -8.80 14.50
N ASN A 95 10.67 -9.89 15.10
CA ASN A 95 10.15 -11.05 14.37
C ASN A 95 8.65 -10.94 14.01
N THR A 96 7.99 -9.86 14.40
CA THR A 96 6.56 -9.66 14.14
C THR A 96 6.35 -8.87 12.86
N ILE A 97 5.56 -9.42 11.94
CA ILE A 97 5.21 -8.80 10.67
C ILE A 97 3.69 -8.75 10.56
N TRP A 98 3.14 -7.60 10.21
CA TRP A 98 1.72 -7.41 9.92
C TRP A 98 1.56 -6.74 8.57
N ALA A 99 0.68 -7.27 7.73
CA ALA A 99 0.36 -6.74 6.42
C ALA A 99 -1.16 -6.61 6.28
N ALA A 100 -1.64 -5.40 6.09
CA ALA A 100 -3.04 -5.15 5.77
C ALA A 100 -3.29 -5.48 4.30
N THR A 101 -4.26 -6.32 4.02
CA THR A 101 -4.60 -6.80 2.68
C THR A 101 -5.91 -6.19 2.18
N GLY A 102 -6.04 -6.08 0.86
CA GLY A 102 -7.26 -5.56 0.25
C GLY A 102 -7.20 -5.55 -1.28
N PHE A 103 -8.32 -5.19 -1.88
CA PHE A 103 -8.51 -5.15 -3.32
C PHE A 103 -9.48 -4.04 -3.72
N SER A 104 -9.53 -3.73 -5.04
CA SER A 104 -10.54 -2.83 -5.59
C SER A 104 -11.73 -3.64 -6.10
N LYS A 105 -12.92 -3.35 -5.59
CA LYS A 105 -14.19 -4.00 -5.96
C LYS A 105 -14.95 -3.11 -6.95
N PRO A 106 -15.41 -3.62 -8.10
CA PRO A 106 -16.28 -2.87 -9.00
C PRO A 106 -17.59 -2.46 -8.32
N VAL A 107 -18.06 -1.26 -8.60
CA VAL A 107 -19.38 -0.80 -8.13
C VAL A 107 -20.45 -1.27 -9.13
N PRO A 108 -21.47 -2.02 -8.68
CA PRO A 108 -22.55 -2.46 -9.57
C PRO A 108 -23.22 -1.27 -10.27
N ASN A 109 -23.46 -1.40 -11.57
CA ASN A 109 -24.13 -0.39 -12.42
C ASN A 109 -23.41 0.95 -12.60
N GLU A 110 -22.13 1.04 -12.20
CA GLU A 110 -21.29 2.20 -12.46
C GLU A 110 -20.05 1.76 -13.23
N GLU A 111 -20.03 1.99 -14.56
CA GLU A 111 -18.89 1.65 -15.41
C GLU A 111 -17.61 2.34 -14.93
N ASN A 112 -16.53 1.56 -14.82
CA ASN A 112 -15.19 2.02 -14.44
C ASN A 112 -15.07 2.59 -13.00
N ARG A 113 -16.08 2.46 -12.15
CA ARG A 113 -15.98 2.83 -10.74
C ARG A 113 -15.67 1.63 -9.89
N THR A 114 -14.62 1.75 -9.06
CA THR A 114 -14.26 0.76 -8.06
C THR A 114 -14.25 1.38 -6.67
N VAL A 115 -14.47 0.56 -5.65
CA VAL A 115 -14.27 0.92 -4.25
C VAL A 115 -13.18 0.02 -3.65
N GLN A 116 -12.34 0.61 -2.83
CA GLN A 116 -11.32 -0.14 -2.10
C GLN A 116 -11.98 -0.93 -0.99
N THR A 117 -11.62 -2.20 -0.88
CA THR A 117 -12.23 -3.17 0.03
C THR A 117 -11.13 -3.83 0.84
N GLY A 118 -11.22 -3.75 2.17
CA GLY A 118 -10.29 -4.43 3.06
C GLY A 118 -10.61 -5.91 3.15
N SER A 119 -9.60 -6.77 3.02
CA SER A 119 -9.75 -8.22 3.18
C SER A 119 -9.23 -8.74 4.53
N GLY A 120 -8.53 -7.89 5.28
CA GLY A 120 -8.01 -8.22 6.60
C GLY A 120 -6.50 -8.11 6.71
N TYR A 121 -5.90 -9.00 7.49
CA TYR A 121 -4.46 -8.95 7.81
C TYR A 121 -3.84 -10.32 7.68
N ALA A 122 -2.71 -10.39 6.99
CA ALA A 122 -1.77 -11.48 7.14
C ALA A 122 -0.73 -11.08 8.19
N TYR A 123 -0.45 -11.95 9.17
CA TYR A 123 0.55 -11.66 10.18
C TYR A 123 1.41 -12.88 10.51
N SER A 124 2.63 -12.61 10.93
CA SER A 124 3.63 -13.58 11.39
C SER A 124 4.24 -13.10 12.70
N LEU A 125 4.52 -14.02 13.61
CA LEU A 125 5.21 -13.76 14.89
C LEU A 125 6.62 -14.39 14.94
N ASP A 126 7.05 -15.03 13.85
CA ASP A 126 8.27 -15.80 13.69
C ASP A 126 9.07 -15.43 12.44
N ASN A 127 9.07 -14.12 12.12
CA ASN A 127 9.81 -13.56 10.99
C ASN A 127 9.43 -14.14 9.61
N GLY A 128 8.13 -14.44 9.42
CA GLY A 128 7.59 -14.94 8.15
C GLY A 128 7.72 -16.45 7.94
N ALA A 129 8.16 -17.22 8.97
CA ALA A 129 8.22 -18.68 8.88
C ALA A 129 6.81 -19.29 8.86
N THR A 130 5.88 -18.73 9.64
CA THR A 130 4.46 -19.09 9.60
C THR A 130 3.59 -17.85 9.49
N TRP A 131 2.44 -17.98 8.84
CA TRP A 131 1.50 -16.91 8.60
C TRP A 131 0.09 -17.27 9.04
N GLN A 132 -0.60 -16.31 9.62
CA GLN A 132 -2.00 -16.40 10.00
C GLN A 132 -2.79 -15.27 9.34
N HIS A 133 -4.11 -15.48 9.21
CA HIS A 133 -5.02 -14.48 8.66
C HIS A 133 -6.06 -14.05 9.69
N ILE A 134 -6.36 -12.77 9.70
CA ILE A 134 -7.48 -12.19 10.45
C ILE A 134 -8.32 -11.39 9.47
N ASN A 135 -9.63 -11.63 9.46
CA ASN A 135 -10.56 -10.86 8.62
C ASN A 135 -10.56 -9.37 8.98
N GLN A 136 -10.93 -8.54 8.02
CA GLN A 136 -11.15 -7.11 8.25
C GLN A 136 -12.11 -6.92 9.43
N PRO A 137 -11.75 -6.10 10.46
CA PRO A 137 -12.61 -5.88 11.61
C PRO A 137 -13.90 -5.16 11.20
N LEU A 138 -15.02 -5.83 11.39
CA LEU A 138 -16.35 -5.28 11.18
C LEU A 138 -17.11 -5.25 12.52
N ASP A 139 -18.05 -4.33 12.63
CA ASP A 139 -18.96 -4.25 13.77
C ASP A 139 -20.17 -5.17 13.54
N GLY A 140 -20.78 -5.65 14.60
CA GLY A 140 -22.09 -6.32 14.51
C GLY A 140 -23.18 -5.32 14.09
N THR A 141 -24.20 -5.80 13.42
CA THR A 141 -25.31 -4.96 12.94
C THR A 141 -26.08 -4.25 14.06
N SER A 142 -26.06 -4.80 15.27
CA SER A 142 -26.65 -4.23 16.49
C SER A 142 -25.67 -3.39 17.32
N ASP A 143 -24.37 -3.40 16.98
CA ASP A 143 -23.36 -2.68 17.73
C ASP A 143 -23.51 -1.18 17.50
N SER A 144 -23.68 -0.43 18.56
CA SER A 144 -23.87 1.02 18.46
C SER A 144 -23.29 1.80 19.62
N LEU A 145 -22.72 1.13 20.62
CA LEU A 145 -22.19 1.74 21.84
C LEU A 145 -20.79 1.21 22.18
N VAL A 146 -19.90 2.11 22.56
CA VAL A 146 -18.57 1.79 23.12
C VAL A 146 -18.44 2.45 24.49
N GLN A 147 -17.90 1.69 25.46
CA GLN A 147 -17.58 2.22 26.78
C GLN A 147 -16.33 3.08 26.72
N TYR A 148 -16.40 4.31 27.26
CA TYR A 148 -15.29 5.25 27.34
C TYR A 148 -15.31 5.98 28.69
N GLY A 149 -14.52 5.51 29.64
CA GLY A 149 -14.63 5.91 31.04
C GLY A 149 -16.02 5.60 31.60
N ASN A 150 -16.69 6.61 32.16
CA ASN A 150 -18.07 6.49 32.64
C ASN A 150 -19.13 6.77 31.56
N ASN A 151 -18.72 7.04 30.33
CA ASN A 151 -19.61 7.36 29.23
C ASN A 151 -19.90 6.12 28.36
N GLN A 152 -21.12 6.00 27.89
CA GLN A 152 -21.49 5.16 26.74
C GLN A 152 -21.54 6.06 25.50
N VAL A 153 -20.56 5.89 24.60
CA VAL A 153 -20.45 6.68 23.36
C VAL A 153 -21.10 5.91 22.22
N SER A 154 -22.04 6.56 21.53
CA SER A 154 -22.67 5.94 20.36
C SER A 154 -21.73 6.01 19.13
N PHE A 155 -21.87 5.02 18.23
CA PHE A 155 -21.13 5.03 16.96
C PHE A 155 -22.00 4.51 15.80
N LEU A 156 -21.56 4.85 14.58
CA LEU A 156 -22.09 4.22 13.37
C LEU A 156 -21.39 2.88 13.18
N PRO A 157 -22.08 1.73 13.18
CA PRO A 157 -21.45 0.44 12.93
C PRO A 157 -20.97 0.33 11.47
N ILE A 158 -19.75 -0.16 11.29
CA ILE A 158 -19.16 -0.45 10.00
C ILE A 158 -19.27 -1.95 9.77
N ILE A 159 -20.28 -2.36 9.01
CA ILE A 159 -20.70 -3.76 8.84
C ILE A 159 -20.26 -4.37 7.50
N VAL A 160 -19.58 -3.59 6.66
CA VAL A 160 -19.09 -4.03 5.35
C VAL A 160 -17.62 -3.63 5.16
N PRO A 161 -16.83 -4.42 4.42
CA PRO A 161 -15.42 -4.15 4.21
C PRO A 161 -15.15 -3.10 3.12
N GLU A 162 -16.14 -2.74 2.31
CA GLU A 162 -16.06 -1.68 1.31
C GLU A 162 -15.78 -0.33 1.97
N GLN A 163 -14.81 0.40 1.43
CA GLN A 163 -14.29 1.65 2.00
C GLN A 163 -13.76 1.52 3.45
N ASN A 164 -13.50 0.29 3.91
CA ASN A 164 -12.92 0.02 5.21
C ASN A 164 -11.51 -0.57 5.09
N VAL A 165 -10.71 -0.01 4.22
CA VAL A 165 -9.30 -0.39 4.03
C VAL A 165 -8.46 0.18 5.17
N THR A 166 -7.51 -0.60 5.65
CA THR A 166 -6.48 -0.13 6.57
C THR A 166 -5.33 0.50 5.79
N PHE A 167 -5.19 1.80 5.90
CA PHE A 167 -4.18 2.58 5.18
C PHE A 167 -2.82 2.55 5.88
N ASP A 168 -2.83 2.37 7.22
CA ASP A 168 -1.60 2.32 8.00
C ASP A 168 -1.77 1.47 9.26
N LEU A 169 -0.66 0.92 9.74
CA LEU A 169 -0.60 0.17 10.98
C LEU A 169 0.74 0.37 11.69
N ALA A 170 0.71 0.32 13.02
CA ALA A 170 1.90 0.47 13.85
C ALA A 170 1.91 -0.57 14.98
N LEU A 171 3.11 -1.07 15.31
CA LEU A 171 3.32 -2.15 16.27
C LEU A 171 4.05 -1.65 17.52
N THR A 172 3.57 -2.06 18.68
CA THR A 172 4.36 -2.17 19.92
C THR A 172 4.76 -3.64 20.10
N ASP A 173 5.33 -4.01 21.23
CA ASP A 173 5.69 -5.40 21.52
C ASP A 173 4.47 -6.34 21.68
N SER A 174 3.27 -5.77 21.85
CA SER A 174 2.05 -6.56 22.09
C SER A 174 0.80 -5.98 21.41
N ILE A 175 0.82 -4.71 21.00
CA ILE A 175 -0.36 -4.04 20.45
C ILE A 175 -0.11 -3.72 18.97
N VAL A 176 -1.09 -4.04 18.14
CA VAL A 176 -1.23 -3.51 16.79
C VAL A 176 -2.27 -2.37 16.81
N TRP A 177 -1.87 -1.23 16.26
CA TRP A 177 -2.75 -0.12 15.94
C TRP A 177 -3.05 -0.15 14.45
N ILE A 178 -4.29 0.09 14.07
CA ILE A 178 -4.73 0.14 12.67
C ILE A 178 -5.50 1.44 12.41
N ALA A 179 -5.14 2.13 11.34
CA ALA A 179 -5.82 3.31 10.86
C ALA A 179 -6.60 2.96 9.59
N SER A 180 -7.93 2.98 9.67
CA SER A 180 -8.81 2.59 8.57
C SER A 180 -9.75 3.73 8.19
N TRP A 181 -10.08 3.84 6.89
CA TRP A 181 -10.93 4.91 6.40
C TRP A 181 -12.26 5.00 7.16
N SER A 182 -13.11 3.99 7.05
CA SER A 182 -14.44 4.06 7.67
C SER A 182 -14.48 3.67 9.14
N SER A 183 -13.62 2.73 9.56
CA SER A 183 -13.59 2.26 10.95
C SER A 183 -12.84 3.17 11.90
N GLY A 184 -12.07 4.14 11.39
CA GLY A 184 -11.21 5.00 12.18
C GLY A 184 -10.02 4.25 12.78
N LEU A 185 -9.54 4.74 13.94
CA LEU A 185 -8.44 4.13 14.67
C LEU A 185 -8.94 2.99 15.57
N ARG A 186 -8.30 1.83 15.47
CA ARG A 186 -8.54 0.69 16.36
C ARG A 186 -7.21 0.11 16.86
N LYS A 187 -7.26 -0.64 17.95
CA LYS A 187 -6.10 -1.38 18.49
C LYS A 187 -6.49 -2.78 18.93
N ALA A 188 -5.54 -3.69 18.88
CA ALA A 188 -5.70 -5.05 19.42
C ALA A 188 -4.43 -5.54 20.07
N ASN A 189 -4.55 -6.39 21.11
CA ASN A 189 -3.42 -7.12 21.64
C ASN A 189 -3.22 -8.40 20.82
N TYR A 190 -2.16 -8.44 20.03
CA TYR A 190 -1.85 -9.57 19.15
C TYR A 190 -1.10 -10.73 19.87
N ARG A 191 -0.79 -10.57 21.15
CA ARG A 191 -0.29 -11.64 22.01
C ARG A 191 -1.41 -12.38 22.77
N SER A 192 -2.64 -11.89 22.68
CA SER A 192 -3.81 -12.57 23.25
C SER A 192 -4.16 -13.83 22.47
N SER A 193 -4.76 -14.81 23.15
CA SER A 193 -5.30 -16.03 22.51
C SER A 193 -6.41 -15.72 21.50
N THR A 194 -7.12 -14.60 21.67
CA THR A 194 -8.08 -14.07 20.72
C THR A 194 -7.73 -12.61 20.44
N ILE A 195 -7.49 -12.28 19.19
CA ILE A 195 -7.17 -10.92 18.76
C ILE A 195 -8.49 -10.19 18.49
N ALA A 196 -8.86 -9.27 19.38
CA ALA A 196 -10.08 -8.47 19.27
C ALA A 196 -9.73 -7.00 19.11
N PHE A 197 -10.17 -6.40 18.00
CA PHE A 197 -9.95 -4.98 17.70
C PHE A 197 -10.92 -4.08 18.46
N GLN A 198 -10.39 -3.22 19.31
CA GLN A 198 -11.13 -2.23 20.06
C GLN A 198 -11.15 -0.89 19.33
N ARG A 199 -12.32 -0.25 19.24
CA ARG A 199 -12.49 1.09 18.69
C ARG A 199 -11.87 2.13 19.62
N THR A 200 -11.16 3.10 19.04
CA THR A 200 -10.63 4.26 19.77
C THR A 200 -11.61 5.44 19.65
N VAL A 201 -11.83 6.13 20.75
CA VAL A 201 -12.66 7.34 20.79
C VAL A 201 -11.76 8.55 20.53
N LEU A 202 -11.86 9.15 19.34
CA LEU A 202 -11.14 10.37 18.96
C LEU A 202 -12.02 11.61 19.15
N PRO A 203 -11.46 12.84 19.26
CA PRO A 203 -12.22 14.08 19.25
C PRO A 203 -13.02 14.24 17.95
N SER A 204 -14.20 14.84 17.98
CA SER A 204 -14.91 15.27 16.77
C SER A 204 -14.22 16.47 16.09
N ASP A 205 -14.67 16.84 14.90
CA ASP A 205 -14.12 18.02 14.20
C ASP A 205 -14.24 19.30 15.04
N SER A 206 -15.29 19.42 15.84
CA SER A 206 -15.53 20.59 16.70
C SER A 206 -14.81 20.56 18.04
N ARG A 207 -14.09 19.48 18.39
CA ARG A 207 -13.36 19.34 19.67
C ARG A 207 -11.86 19.31 19.43
N ASN A 208 -11.10 19.99 20.32
CA ASN A 208 -9.63 19.95 20.29
C ASN A 208 -9.04 18.86 21.19
N SER A 209 -9.84 18.25 22.06
CA SER A 209 -9.43 17.14 22.91
C SER A 209 -10.62 16.28 23.31
N ILE A 210 -10.33 15.08 23.80
CA ILE A 210 -11.30 14.19 24.42
C ILE A 210 -10.64 13.35 25.52
N SER A 211 -11.35 13.18 26.62
CA SER A 211 -10.93 12.40 27.80
C SER A 211 -12.11 11.57 28.33
N PRO A 212 -11.85 10.40 28.96
CA PRO A 212 -12.89 9.60 29.62
C PRO A 212 -13.70 10.35 30.69
N ASN A 213 -13.13 11.44 31.23
CA ASN A 213 -13.75 12.28 32.26
C ASN A 213 -14.63 13.40 31.68
N ASP A 214 -14.64 13.58 30.36
CA ASP A 214 -15.49 14.58 29.71
C ASP A 214 -16.96 14.17 29.79
N SER A 215 -17.87 15.16 29.80
CA SER A 215 -19.28 14.91 29.56
C SER A 215 -19.50 14.70 28.06
N LEU A 216 -19.86 13.48 27.68
CA LEU A 216 -20.05 13.07 26.27
C LEU A 216 -21.52 12.81 25.93
N ARG A 217 -22.44 13.49 26.59
CA ARG A 217 -23.87 13.37 26.28
C ARG A 217 -24.13 13.73 24.82
N GLY A 218 -24.74 12.80 24.06
CA GLY A 218 -25.02 12.97 22.64
C GLY A 218 -23.80 12.87 21.72
N TYR A 219 -22.62 12.53 22.26
CA TYR A 219 -21.44 12.30 21.44
C TYR A 219 -21.57 11.04 20.60
N ARG A 220 -21.26 11.14 19.30
CA ARG A 220 -21.40 10.03 18.35
C ARG A 220 -20.20 9.97 17.42
N LEU A 221 -19.61 8.80 17.29
CA LEU A 221 -18.58 8.50 16.29
C LEU A 221 -19.25 8.16 14.96
N ASP A 222 -19.42 9.15 14.11
CA ASP A 222 -20.01 8.98 12.78
C ASP A 222 -19.07 9.59 11.72
N PRO A 223 -18.31 8.76 10.97
CA PRO A 223 -17.34 9.22 9.97
C PRO A 223 -17.96 9.97 8.78
N ARG A 224 -19.29 9.87 8.59
CA ARG A 224 -19.99 10.63 7.54
C ARG A 224 -20.14 12.11 7.88
N ASN A 225 -20.05 12.46 9.16
CA ASN A 225 -20.28 13.80 9.69
C ASN A 225 -19.04 14.42 10.35
N ASN A 226 -17.95 13.66 10.50
CA ASN A 226 -16.71 14.12 11.13
C ASN A 226 -15.50 13.53 10.42
N ASN A 227 -14.70 14.39 9.84
CA ASN A 227 -13.47 14.02 9.15
C ASN A 227 -12.42 13.41 10.11
N ASN A 228 -12.41 13.83 11.36
CA ASN A 228 -11.48 13.30 12.37
C ASN A 228 -11.72 11.83 12.75
N PHE A 229 -12.80 11.21 12.26
CA PHE A 229 -13.06 9.78 12.45
C PHE A 229 -12.63 8.92 11.26
N LEU A 230 -12.13 9.55 10.18
CA LEU A 230 -11.56 8.90 9.00
C LEU A 230 -10.04 8.84 9.17
N ALA A 231 -9.51 7.67 9.56
CA ALA A 231 -8.09 7.53 9.87
C ALA A 231 -7.26 7.07 8.65
N PHE A 232 -6.07 7.65 8.50
CA PHE A 232 -5.12 7.36 7.43
C PHE A 232 -3.80 6.80 7.91
N SER A 233 -3.28 7.34 9.01
CA SER A 233 -1.94 7.02 9.49
C SER A 233 -1.89 6.89 11.00
N VAL A 234 -0.95 6.07 11.47
CA VAL A 234 -0.70 5.86 12.90
C VAL A 234 0.80 5.68 13.15
N PHE A 235 1.32 6.38 14.15
CA PHE A 235 2.71 6.26 14.58
C PHE A 235 2.79 6.06 16.09
N VAL A 236 3.52 5.04 16.50
CA VAL A 236 3.83 4.76 17.90
C VAL A 236 5.20 5.36 18.22
N GLU A 237 5.21 6.47 18.95
CA GLU A 237 6.46 7.13 19.36
C GLU A 237 7.17 6.35 20.48
N ASN A 238 6.39 5.85 21.43
CA ASN A 238 6.81 5.00 22.54
C ASN A 238 5.59 4.26 23.13
N ASP A 239 5.79 3.47 24.18
CA ASP A 239 4.75 2.63 24.80
C ASP A 239 3.51 3.41 25.29
N SER A 240 3.60 4.71 25.51
CA SER A 240 2.50 5.55 25.99
C SER A 240 2.02 6.57 24.95
N THR A 241 2.90 6.98 24.03
CA THR A 241 2.61 8.06 23.08
C THR A 241 2.31 7.50 21.69
N VAL A 242 1.10 7.80 21.21
CA VAL A 242 0.60 7.40 19.91
C VAL A 242 0.06 8.60 19.16
N TRP A 243 0.36 8.69 17.88
CA TRP A 243 -0.13 9.71 16.97
C TRP A 243 -1.03 9.08 15.91
N CYS A 244 -2.12 9.75 15.56
CA CYS A 244 -3.05 9.31 14.51
C CYS A 244 -3.37 10.47 13.58
N GLY A 245 -3.09 10.28 12.30
CA GLY A 245 -3.49 11.17 11.22
C GLY A 245 -4.86 10.80 10.67
N THR A 246 -5.68 11.81 10.49
CA THR A 246 -7.06 11.66 10.02
C THR A 246 -7.36 12.65 8.90
N ALA A 247 -8.59 12.63 8.38
CA ALA A 247 -9.06 13.68 7.47
C ALA A 247 -9.42 15.00 8.19
N GLY A 248 -9.41 15.03 9.54
CA GLY A 248 -9.72 16.19 10.37
C GLY A 248 -8.50 16.77 11.12
N GLY A 249 -7.30 16.29 10.82
CA GLY A 249 -6.05 16.71 11.43
C GLY A 249 -5.24 15.56 12.00
N ILE A 250 -4.38 15.89 12.97
CA ILE A 250 -3.52 14.94 13.67
C ILE A 250 -3.92 14.85 15.14
N ASN A 251 -3.97 13.66 15.69
CA ASN A 251 -4.35 13.39 17.06
C ASN A 251 -3.16 12.78 17.82
N ARG A 252 -2.91 13.23 19.05
CA ARG A 252 -1.87 12.72 19.93
C ARG A 252 -2.47 12.22 21.24
N SER A 253 -2.10 11.00 21.62
CA SER A 253 -2.30 10.45 22.96
C SER A 253 -0.94 10.30 23.65
N THR A 254 -0.89 10.49 24.96
CA THR A 254 0.27 10.23 25.83
C THR A 254 -0.02 9.18 26.90
N ASP A 255 -1.17 8.52 26.82
CA ASP A 255 -1.69 7.58 27.80
C ASP A 255 -2.23 6.28 27.12
N LYS A 256 -1.53 5.80 26.09
CA LYS A 256 -1.85 4.57 25.36
C LYS A 256 -3.20 4.60 24.63
N GLY A 257 -3.60 5.81 24.19
CA GLY A 257 -4.85 6.00 23.43
C GLY A 257 -6.10 6.11 24.30
N VAL A 258 -5.95 6.48 25.57
CA VAL A 258 -7.07 6.70 26.48
C VAL A 258 -7.63 8.10 26.27
N SER A 259 -6.80 9.14 26.29
CA SER A 259 -7.20 10.51 25.96
C SER A 259 -6.43 11.04 24.74
N TRP A 260 -7.00 12.03 24.07
CA TRP A 260 -6.45 12.56 22.82
C TRP A 260 -6.52 14.08 22.76
N THR A 261 -5.48 14.68 22.18
CA THR A 261 -5.43 16.10 21.79
C THR A 261 -5.34 16.16 20.26
N LYS A 262 -6.16 17.00 19.63
CA LYS A 262 -6.20 17.20 18.18
C LYS A 262 -5.51 18.51 17.79
N PHE A 263 -4.75 18.45 16.71
CA PHE A 263 -4.10 19.56 16.04
C PHE A 263 -4.62 19.64 14.59
N SER A 264 -5.06 20.80 14.16
CA SER A 264 -5.60 21.02 12.81
C SER A 264 -5.10 22.34 12.23
N ALA A 265 -5.32 22.55 10.95
CA ALA A 265 -4.98 23.81 10.27
C ALA A 265 -5.73 25.03 10.86
N GLN A 266 -6.81 24.82 11.61
CA GLN A 266 -7.67 25.89 12.13
C GLN A 266 -7.56 26.12 13.64
N ASN A 267 -6.90 25.24 14.42
CA ASN A 267 -6.97 25.31 15.88
C ASN A 267 -5.67 25.78 16.57
N GLN A 268 -4.68 26.24 15.80
CA GLN A 268 -3.40 26.71 16.30
C GLN A 268 -2.88 27.93 15.54
N VAL A 269 -2.01 28.71 16.15
CA VAL A 269 -1.31 29.83 15.49
C VAL A 269 -0.24 29.30 14.53
N SER A 270 0.59 28.36 15.02
CA SER A 270 1.60 27.67 14.21
C SER A 270 1.05 26.28 13.89
N HIS A 271 0.24 26.20 12.84
CA HIS A 271 -0.57 25.03 12.49
C HIS A 271 0.04 24.18 11.38
N ILE A 272 -0.47 22.98 11.19
CA ILE A 272 -0.21 22.11 10.02
C ILE A 272 -0.81 22.73 8.74
N LEU A 273 -0.27 22.37 7.57
CA LEU A 273 -0.70 22.94 6.28
C LEU A 273 -2.10 22.50 5.84
N GLY A 274 -2.49 21.28 6.15
CA GLY A 274 -3.77 20.72 5.75
C GLY A 274 -4.17 19.55 6.63
N ASN A 275 -5.45 19.29 6.71
CA ASN A 275 -6.03 18.36 7.69
C ASN A 275 -6.01 16.89 7.27
N TRP A 276 -5.83 16.56 6.00
CA TRP A 276 -5.67 15.17 5.61
C TRP A 276 -4.21 14.75 5.84
N VAL A 277 -3.99 14.03 6.93
CA VAL A 277 -2.68 13.58 7.38
C VAL A 277 -2.53 12.09 7.04
N ILE A 278 -1.96 11.82 5.86
CA ILE A 278 -1.89 10.47 5.31
C ILE A 278 -0.65 9.67 5.70
N ALA A 279 0.39 10.32 6.21
CA ALA A 279 1.55 9.66 6.81
C ALA A 279 2.07 10.46 8.00
N ILE A 280 2.53 9.75 9.02
CA ILE A 280 3.19 10.27 10.21
C ILE A 280 4.38 9.40 10.52
N ASN A 281 5.58 9.99 10.64
CA ASN A 281 6.79 9.26 10.96
C ASN A 281 7.68 10.05 11.92
N GLY A 282 8.38 9.35 12.79
CA GLY A 282 9.26 9.93 13.79
C GLY A 282 10.74 9.87 13.42
N GLN A 283 11.39 11.03 13.28
CA GLN A 283 12.83 11.13 13.13
C GLN A 283 13.51 11.13 14.49
N ARG A 284 14.37 10.16 14.77
CA ARG A 284 15.19 10.10 15.99
C ARG A 284 16.39 11.04 15.88
N LEU A 285 16.46 12.02 16.76
CA LEU A 285 17.55 13.02 16.84
C LEU A 285 18.14 13.00 18.27
N GLY A 286 19.05 12.04 18.50
CA GLY A 286 19.54 11.76 19.86
C GLY A 286 18.40 11.23 20.76
N SER A 287 18.14 11.91 21.88
CA SER A 287 17.10 11.52 22.84
C SER A 287 15.69 12.01 22.50
N ARG A 288 15.56 12.87 21.48
CA ARG A 288 14.25 13.43 21.08
C ARG A 288 13.77 12.85 19.77
N THR A 289 12.46 12.85 19.59
CA THR A 289 11.80 12.52 18.32
C THR A 289 11.25 13.82 17.72
N ARG A 290 11.61 14.08 16.46
CA ARG A 290 10.93 15.05 15.60
C ARG A 290 9.83 14.31 14.86
N LEU A 291 8.61 14.76 15.01
CA LEU A 291 7.47 14.16 14.32
C LEU A 291 7.23 14.89 13.00
N TRP A 292 7.28 14.16 11.89
CA TRP A 292 6.92 14.63 10.57
C TRP A 292 5.53 14.12 10.17
N CYS A 293 4.78 14.93 9.46
CA CYS A 293 3.51 14.51 8.85
C CYS A 293 3.34 15.09 7.45
N THR A 294 2.67 14.33 6.60
CA THR A 294 2.17 14.83 5.32
C THR A 294 0.89 15.60 5.54
N ASN A 295 0.67 16.62 4.72
CA ASN A 295 -0.54 17.42 4.77
C ASN A 295 -1.18 17.45 3.39
N TRP A 296 -2.44 17.05 3.34
CA TRP A 296 -3.25 17.20 2.15
C TRP A 296 -4.43 18.09 2.46
N ARG A 297 -4.88 18.79 1.44
CA ARG A 297 -6.03 19.66 1.53
C ARG A 297 -7.30 18.82 1.71
N ALA A 298 -8.07 19.06 2.78
CA ALA A 298 -9.35 18.42 3.03
C ALA A 298 -10.50 19.20 2.34
N SER A 299 -11.10 20.14 3.05
CA SER A 299 -12.29 20.86 2.55
C SER A 299 -12.17 22.38 2.60
N ASP A 300 -11.27 22.90 3.41
CA ASP A 300 -11.06 24.34 3.57
C ASP A 300 -10.13 24.88 2.46
N ASN A 301 -10.49 26.02 1.88
CA ASN A 301 -9.71 26.66 0.84
C ASN A 301 -8.38 27.25 1.32
N THR A 302 -8.21 27.44 2.63
CA THR A 302 -6.95 27.89 3.25
C THR A 302 -5.95 26.76 3.43
N GLU A 303 -6.38 25.50 3.38
CA GLU A 303 -5.52 24.34 3.49
C GLU A 303 -4.66 24.16 2.24
N GLN A 304 -3.44 23.64 2.43
CA GLN A 304 -2.46 23.42 1.38
C GLN A 304 -1.91 21.99 1.45
N PHE A 305 -1.41 21.51 0.32
CA PHE A 305 -0.54 20.35 0.28
C PHE A 305 0.85 20.71 0.79
N GLY A 306 1.55 19.77 1.37
CA GLY A 306 2.93 19.91 1.83
C GLY A 306 3.25 18.95 2.96
N ILE A 307 4.25 19.31 3.75
CA ILE A 307 4.66 18.55 4.94
C ILE A 307 4.85 19.50 6.13
N SER A 308 4.68 18.94 7.31
CA SER A 308 4.91 19.68 8.56
C SER A 308 5.71 18.84 9.54
N TYR A 309 6.48 19.49 10.43
CA TYR A 309 7.03 18.80 11.58
C TYR A 309 6.86 19.57 12.88
N THR A 310 6.93 18.84 13.99
CA THR A 310 7.00 19.38 15.35
C THR A 310 8.14 18.75 16.15
N ASP A 311 8.79 19.55 16.99
CA ASP A 311 9.81 19.10 17.97
C ASP A 311 9.29 19.14 19.42
N ASP A 312 8.07 19.64 19.66
CA ASP A 312 7.53 19.98 20.97
C ASP A 312 6.16 19.34 21.26
N GLY A 313 5.86 18.25 20.56
CA GLY A 313 4.64 17.47 20.75
C GLY A 313 3.40 18.12 20.19
N GLY A 314 3.52 18.89 19.13
CA GLY A 314 2.40 19.45 18.36
C GLY A 314 2.05 20.87 18.75
N ARG A 315 2.81 21.56 19.63
CA ARG A 315 2.54 22.95 20.01
C ARG A 315 2.91 23.94 18.91
N ILE A 316 4.04 23.69 18.21
CA ILE A 316 4.51 24.49 17.08
C ILE A 316 4.78 23.55 15.91
N TRP A 317 4.21 23.89 14.76
CA TRP A 317 4.46 23.20 13.50
C TRP A 317 5.27 24.07 12.54
N ARG A 318 6.21 23.46 11.85
CA ARG A 318 7.02 24.07 10.80
C ARG A 318 6.69 23.42 9.47
N ASN A 319 6.46 24.22 8.45
CA ASN A 319 5.84 23.83 7.19
C ASN A 319 6.81 23.95 6.02
N PHE A 320 6.80 22.95 5.11
CA PHE A 320 7.71 22.86 3.97
C PHE A 320 7.01 22.21 2.77
N LEU A 321 7.69 22.23 1.63
CA LEU A 321 7.23 21.63 0.36
C LEU A 321 5.79 22.02 0.02
N HIS A 322 5.47 23.31 0.13
CA HIS A 322 4.15 23.86 -0.18
C HIS A 322 3.71 23.49 -1.60
N GLY A 323 2.50 22.96 -1.74
CA GLY A 323 1.93 22.51 -3.01
C GLY A 323 2.24 21.06 -3.39
N VAL A 324 3.21 20.42 -2.74
CA VAL A 324 3.62 19.04 -3.04
C VAL A 324 2.74 18.03 -2.30
N LYS A 325 2.22 17.04 -3.00
CA LYS A 325 1.51 15.90 -2.41
C LYS A 325 2.52 14.86 -1.95
N ALA A 326 2.86 14.89 -0.68
CA ALA A 326 3.74 13.91 -0.05
C ALA A 326 2.96 12.67 0.43
N TYR A 327 3.60 11.51 0.41
CA TYR A 327 3.01 10.22 0.75
C TYR A 327 3.69 9.53 1.92
N ASP A 328 5.03 9.65 2.07
CA ASP A 328 5.78 8.89 3.05
C ASP A 328 7.13 9.56 3.37
N PHE A 329 7.74 9.14 4.49
CA PHE A 329 9.02 9.64 4.99
C PHE A 329 9.98 8.50 5.32
N ALA A 330 11.28 8.75 5.09
CA ALA A 330 12.34 7.96 5.68
C ALA A 330 13.44 8.86 6.23
N PHE A 331 14.21 8.36 7.19
CA PHE A 331 15.21 9.15 7.89
C PHE A 331 16.55 8.41 7.97
N LYS A 332 17.63 9.16 7.78
CA LYS A 332 18.99 8.75 8.09
C LYS A 332 19.62 9.85 8.90
N ASP A 333 19.75 9.64 10.21
CA ASP A 333 20.21 10.65 11.16
C ASP A 333 19.45 11.98 11.01
N SER A 334 20.11 13.06 10.60
CA SER A 334 19.49 14.37 10.34
C SER A 334 18.87 14.51 8.96
N ILE A 335 19.09 13.54 8.06
CA ILE A 335 18.58 13.57 6.69
C ILE A 335 17.13 13.06 6.69
N VAL A 336 16.27 13.75 5.96
CA VAL A 336 14.90 13.34 5.69
C VAL A 336 14.69 13.14 4.20
N TYR A 337 14.02 12.06 3.83
CA TYR A 337 13.57 11.75 2.48
C TYR A 337 12.06 11.75 2.46
N VAL A 338 11.46 12.28 1.39
CA VAL A 338 10.01 12.42 1.24
C VAL A 338 9.59 11.84 -0.11
N ALA A 339 8.76 10.82 -0.11
CA ALA A 339 8.10 10.31 -1.31
C ALA A 339 6.91 11.22 -1.68
N SER A 340 6.78 11.58 -2.95
CA SER A 340 5.75 12.51 -3.41
C SER A 340 5.24 12.23 -4.84
N ASP A 341 4.25 13.00 -5.30
CA ASP A 341 3.78 12.97 -6.69
C ASP A 341 4.72 13.70 -7.68
N GLU A 342 5.74 14.38 -7.19
CA GLU A 342 6.74 15.09 -7.99
C GLU A 342 8.14 14.45 -7.96
N GLY A 343 8.30 13.32 -7.30
CA GLY A 343 9.57 12.64 -7.11
C GLY A 343 9.86 12.36 -5.64
N VAL A 344 11.12 12.11 -5.36
CA VAL A 344 11.63 11.96 -3.99
C VAL A 344 12.44 13.19 -3.63
N PHE A 345 12.10 13.82 -2.52
CA PHE A 345 12.84 14.97 -1.99
C PHE A 345 13.77 14.52 -0.87
N ARG A 346 14.91 15.18 -0.75
CA ARG A 346 15.91 14.99 0.30
C ARG A 346 16.31 16.31 0.92
N SER A 347 16.31 16.38 2.23
CA SER A 347 16.88 17.50 3.00
C SER A 347 17.87 16.99 4.05
N SER A 348 18.97 17.71 4.25
CA SER A 348 19.96 17.43 5.30
C SER A 348 20.08 18.56 6.34
N ASP A 349 19.23 19.58 6.25
CA ASP A 349 19.29 20.79 7.07
C ASP A 349 17.95 21.07 7.80
N GLY A 350 17.19 20.00 8.06
CA GLY A 350 15.90 20.09 8.78
C GLY A 350 14.77 20.69 7.97
N GLY A 351 14.83 20.59 6.63
CA GLY A 351 13.80 21.06 5.73
C GLY A 351 14.02 22.46 5.15
N ASN A 352 15.14 23.16 5.48
CA ASN A 352 15.38 24.49 4.96
C ASN A 352 15.75 24.49 3.47
N SER A 353 16.42 23.43 3.00
CA SER A 353 16.66 23.20 1.57
C SER A 353 16.34 21.78 1.15
N TRP A 354 15.95 21.61 -0.12
CA TRP A 354 15.52 20.34 -0.67
C TRP A 354 16.18 20.05 -2.02
N ILE A 355 16.67 18.83 -2.17
CA ILE A 355 17.11 18.26 -3.43
C ILE A 355 15.99 17.33 -3.91
N GLN A 356 15.49 17.54 -5.10
CA GLN A 356 14.50 16.68 -5.75
C GLN A 356 15.19 15.64 -6.62
N SER A 357 14.69 14.40 -6.63
CA SER A 357 15.16 13.39 -7.59
C SER A 357 14.87 13.89 -9.01
N GLY A 358 15.90 13.90 -9.84
CA GLY A 358 15.77 14.20 -11.26
C GLY A 358 15.18 13.03 -12.06
N THR A 359 15.54 12.95 -13.33
CA THR A 359 15.19 11.80 -14.17
C THR A 359 15.91 10.55 -13.66
N ILE A 360 15.15 9.50 -13.39
CA ILE A 360 15.66 8.23 -12.84
C ILE A 360 15.97 7.29 -13.99
N ILE A 361 17.26 7.05 -14.21
CA ILE A 361 17.77 6.13 -15.22
C ILE A 361 18.84 5.24 -14.58
N ASP A 362 18.63 3.94 -14.66
CA ASP A 362 19.66 2.95 -14.38
C ASP A 362 20.63 2.90 -15.56
N LYS A 363 21.81 3.49 -15.38
CA LYS A 363 22.81 3.59 -16.43
C LYS A 363 23.40 2.23 -16.84
N THR A 364 23.31 1.22 -15.96
CA THR A 364 23.82 -0.13 -16.23
C THR A 364 22.89 -0.91 -17.15
N THR A 365 21.57 -0.81 -16.89
CA THR A 365 20.55 -1.58 -17.61
C THR A 365 19.84 -0.76 -18.69
N GLY A 366 19.99 0.58 -18.68
CA GLY A 366 19.26 1.51 -19.54
C GLY A 366 17.78 1.68 -19.14
N GLN A 367 17.34 1.06 -18.06
CA GLN A 367 15.95 1.15 -17.60
C GLN A 367 15.67 2.56 -17.05
N ARG A 368 14.45 3.04 -17.31
CA ARG A 368 13.98 4.34 -16.86
C ARG A 368 12.68 4.17 -16.08
N ILE A 369 12.52 4.93 -14.98
CA ILE A 369 11.23 5.16 -14.34
C ILE A 369 10.59 6.39 -14.99
N THR A 370 9.37 6.23 -15.48
CA THR A 370 8.66 7.31 -16.21
C THR A 370 7.71 8.09 -15.29
N THR A 371 7.20 7.43 -14.24
CA THR A 371 6.36 8.12 -13.26
C THR A 371 7.19 9.02 -12.35
N LYS A 372 6.65 10.18 -11.99
CA LYS A 372 7.18 11.01 -10.92
C LYS A 372 6.60 10.66 -9.55
N ARG A 373 5.53 9.86 -9.51
CA ARG A 373 4.83 9.52 -8.26
C ARG A 373 5.48 8.36 -7.55
N PHE A 374 5.97 8.64 -6.34
CA PHE A 374 6.49 7.66 -5.40
C PHE A 374 5.58 7.60 -4.17
N PHE A 375 5.17 6.39 -3.78
CA PHE A 375 4.23 6.18 -2.69
C PHE A 375 4.91 5.89 -1.36
N SER A 376 6.13 5.35 -1.40
CA SER A 376 6.86 5.03 -0.18
C SER A 376 8.37 5.20 -0.38
N VAL A 377 9.06 5.40 0.74
CA VAL A 377 10.51 5.52 0.80
C VAL A 377 11.04 4.85 2.06
N GLY A 378 12.17 4.13 1.94
CA GLY A 378 12.84 3.49 3.07
C GLY A 378 14.35 3.67 2.96
N VAL A 379 15.04 3.66 4.10
CA VAL A 379 16.51 3.80 4.14
C VAL A 379 17.12 2.69 4.96
N HIS A 380 18.06 1.96 4.36
CA HIS A 380 18.90 1.00 5.05
C HIS A 380 20.37 1.40 4.87
N ASN A 381 21.02 1.79 5.95
CA ASN A 381 22.36 2.38 5.94
C ASN A 381 22.43 3.57 4.95
N ASP A 382 23.25 3.45 3.90
CA ASP A 382 23.39 4.45 2.85
C ASP A 382 22.45 4.25 1.66
N THR A 383 21.67 3.18 1.64
CA THR A 383 20.79 2.85 0.51
C THR A 383 19.38 3.39 0.76
N VAL A 384 18.92 4.23 -0.14
CA VAL A 384 17.56 4.76 -0.18
C VAL A 384 16.76 3.97 -1.20
N PHE A 385 15.66 3.35 -0.77
CA PHE A 385 14.69 2.62 -1.60
C PHE A 385 13.46 3.49 -1.79
N CYS A 386 12.96 3.60 -3.02
CA CYS A 386 11.77 4.39 -3.32
C CYS A 386 10.80 3.56 -4.15
N GLY A 387 9.56 3.43 -3.67
CA GLY A 387 8.51 2.62 -4.27
C GLY A 387 7.56 3.46 -5.12
N SER A 388 7.27 2.98 -6.34
CA SER A 388 6.37 3.63 -7.28
C SER A 388 5.36 2.64 -7.89
N GLY A 389 4.48 3.12 -8.78
CA GLY A 389 3.64 2.24 -9.61
C GLY A 389 4.41 1.50 -10.72
N ASP A 390 5.70 1.80 -10.90
CA ASP A 390 6.55 1.29 -11.98
C ASP A 390 7.81 0.58 -11.46
N GLY A 391 7.77 0.08 -10.24
CA GLY A 391 8.86 -0.64 -9.58
C GLY A 391 9.46 0.11 -8.40
N VAL A 392 10.55 -0.47 -7.89
CA VAL A 392 11.41 0.11 -6.87
C VAL A 392 12.63 0.72 -7.54
N VAL A 393 13.02 1.89 -7.10
CA VAL A 393 14.35 2.42 -7.41
C VAL A 393 15.15 2.49 -6.15
N LYS A 394 16.46 2.32 -6.28
CA LYS A 394 17.38 2.57 -5.17
C LYS A 394 18.58 3.41 -5.59
N THR A 395 19.07 4.20 -4.65
CA THR A 395 20.26 5.03 -4.79
C THR A 395 21.09 4.98 -3.50
N ILE A 396 22.36 5.24 -3.61
CA ILE A 396 23.22 5.46 -2.45
C ILE A 396 23.16 6.95 -2.09
N ASP A 397 23.19 7.26 -0.79
CA ASP A 397 23.32 8.62 -0.28
C ASP A 397 24.39 8.68 0.82
N ASN A 398 25.61 8.99 0.43
CA ASN A 398 26.73 9.25 1.33
C ASN A 398 27.70 10.30 0.73
N ALA A 399 28.79 10.56 1.41
CA ALA A 399 29.73 11.59 0.99
C ALA A 399 30.39 11.33 -0.38
N THR A 400 30.59 10.05 -0.74
CA THR A 400 31.22 9.67 -2.02
C THR A 400 30.24 9.46 -3.15
N ASN A 401 29.00 9.13 -2.83
CA ASN A 401 27.90 8.92 -3.76
C ASN A 401 26.69 9.73 -3.29
N PRO A 402 26.57 11.00 -3.65
CA PRO A 402 25.43 11.84 -3.27
C PRO A 402 24.11 11.31 -3.80
N PHE A 403 23.02 11.60 -3.09
CA PHE A 403 21.66 11.23 -3.46
C PHE A 403 21.35 11.52 -4.93
N GLY A 404 20.88 10.50 -5.64
CA GLY A 404 20.47 10.63 -7.03
C GLY A 404 21.60 10.61 -8.08
N GLN A 405 22.88 10.49 -7.67
CA GLN A 405 24.01 10.39 -8.61
C GLN A 405 23.94 9.11 -9.45
N THR A 406 23.54 8.01 -8.82
CA THR A 406 23.34 6.71 -9.46
C THR A 406 22.03 6.11 -9.04
N TRP A 407 21.32 5.52 -10.00
CA TRP A 407 20.06 4.82 -9.76
C TRP A 407 20.15 3.38 -10.23
N GLN A 408 19.52 2.48 -9.50
CA GLN A 408 19.19 1.13 -9.92
C GLN A 408 17.67 0.98 -9.96
N VAL A 409 17.17 0.34 -11.02
CA VAL A 409 15.75 0.08 -11.21
C VAL A 409 15.48 -1.40 -11.01
N LEU A 410 14.61 -1.72 -10.05
CA LEU A 410 14.19 -3.08 -9.71
C LEU A 410 12.73 -3.25 -10.11
N ARG A 411 12.46 -4.19 -11.01
CA ARG A 411 11.12 -4.46 -11.53
C ARG A 411 10.81 -5.95 -11.54
N ALA A 412 9.54 -6.27 -11.36
CA ALA A 412 9.00 -7.60 -11.61
C ALA A 412 8.99 -7.93 -13.11
N TYR A 413 8.67 -6.91 -13.92
CA TYR A 413 8.62 -6.99 -15.38
C TYR A 413 8.97 -5.63 -15.99
N ARG A 414 9.39 -5.62 -17.26
CA ARG A 414 9.64 -4.38 -17.99
C ARG A 414 8.33 -3.89 -18.61
N PRO A 415 7.94 -2.62 -18.40
CA PRO A 415 6.80 -2.04 -19.13
C PRO A 415 6.99 -2.11 -20.64
N LEU A 416 5.91 -2.26 -21.39
CA LEU A 416 5.94 -2.41 -22.84
C LEU A 416 6.33 -1.12 -23.58
N GLY A 417 6.19 0.03 -22.98
CA GLY A 417 6.67 1.32 -23.51
C GLY A 417 6.46 1.51 -25.03
N ASN A 418 7.25 2.37 -25.65
CA ASN A 418 7.23 2.63 -27.11
C ASN A 418 7.94 1.55 -27.95
N ASN A 419 8.09 0.32 -27.46
CA ASN A 419 8.70 -0.79 -28.18
C ASN A 419 7.73 -1.38 -29.22
N THR A 420 8.29 -2.03 -30.24
CA THR A 420 7.52 -2.72 -31.30
C THR A 420 6.72 -3.92 -30.79
N SER A 421 7.03 -4.44 -29.59
CA SER A 421 6.30 -5.54 -28.95
C SER A 421 5.14 -4.99 -28.12
N THR A 422 3.92 -5.47 -28.42
CA THR A 422 2.70 -5.13 -27.68
C THR A 422 2.39 -6.14 -26.58
N THR A 423 3.15 -7.24 -26.48
CA THR A 423 2.98 -8.31 -25.49
C THR A 423 4.27 -9.08 -25.24
N TYR A 424 4.43 -9.65 -24.06
CA TYR A 424 5.41 -10.67 -23.71
C TYR A 424 4.89 -11.55 -22.55
N ILE A 425 5.55 -12.68 -22.29
CA ILE A 425 5.19 -13.59 -21.18
C ILE A 425 6.38 -13.75 -20.22
N TYR A 426 6.09 -13.82 -18.92
CA TYR A 426 7.10 -14.00 -17.89
C TYR A 426 6.56 -14.78 -16.67
N PRO A 427 7.41 -15.51 -15.92
CA PRO A 427 8.78 -15.87 -16.33
C PRO A 427 8.78 -16.72 -17.60
N ASN A 428 9.89 -16.70 -18.32
CA ASN A 428 10.07 -17.51 -19.52
C ASN A 428 11.56 -17.92 -19.64
N PRO A 429 11.91 -19.21 -19.42
CA PRO A 429 11.04 -20.36 -19.14
C PRO A 429 10.26 -20.27 -17.84
N PHE A 430 9.16 -21.04 -17.69
CA PHE A 430 8.46 -21.19 -16.42
C PHE A 430 8.17 -22.65 -16.09
N SER A 431 8.05 -22.94 -14.78
CA SER A 431 7.70 -24.26 -14.28
C SER A 431 6.29 -24.24 -13.67
N PRO A 432 5.28 -24.86 -14.29
CA PRO A 432 3.91 -24.88 -13.76
C PRO A 432 3.78 -25.51 -12.38
N LYS A 433 4.73 -26.34 -11.95
CA LYS A 433 4.76 -26.92 -10.59
C LYS A 433 5.21 -25.95 -9.51
N GLN A 434 5.88 -24.86 -9.88
CA GLN A 434 6.49 -23.91 -8.95
C GLN A 434 5.87 -22.53 -9.05
N GLU A 435 5.35 -22.14 -10.23
CA GLU A 435 4.93 -20.77 -10.51
C GLU A 435 3.85 -20.70 -11.60
N GLN A 436 3.32 -19.52 -11.85
CA GLN A 436 2.40 -19.23 -12.95
C GLN A 436 3.06 -18.24 -13.91
N ALA A 437 2.90 -18.46 -15.20
CA ALA A 437 3.30 -17.50 -16.21
C ALA A 437 2.28 -16.37 -16.34
N ARG A 438 2.77 -15.18 -16.72
CA ARG A 438 1.95 -13.99 -16.93
C ARG A 438 2.10 -13.53 -18.36
N VAL A 439 1.01 -13.50 -19.08
CA VAL A 439 0.91 -12.85 -20.38
C VAL A 439 0.70 -11.37 -20.15
N HIS A 440 1.74 -10.57 -20.37
CA HIS A 440 1.71 -9.12 -20.23
C HIS A 440 1.43 -8.45 -21.56
N TYR A 441 0.52 -7.45 -21.58
CA TYR A 441 0.12 -6.77 -22.80
C TYR A 441 -0.42 -5.36 -22.53
N THR A 442 -0.49 -4.55 -23.59
CA THR A 442 -1.14 -3.24 -23.59
C THR A 442 -2.32 -3.23 -24.57
N THR A 443 -3.35 -2.46 -24.24
CA THR A 443 -4.48 -2.20 -25.15
C THR A 443 -4.24 -1.00 -26.07
N GLY A 444 -3.01 -0.45 -26.07
CA GLY A 444 -2.66 0.72 -26.87
C GLY A 444 -3.32 2.02 -26.42
N GLY A 445 -3.63 2.14 -25.11
CA GLY A 445 -4.21 3.36 -24.52
C GLY A 445 -5.74 3.49 -24.70
N ARG A 446 -6.43 2.46 -25.19
CA ARG A 446 -7.88 2.43 -25.37
C ARG A 446 -8.54 1.28 -24.64
N ASN A 447 -9.80 1.44 -24.27
CA ASN A 447 -10.58 0.33 -23.74
C ASN A 447 -10.82 -0.69 -24.86
N ALA A 448 -10.66 -1.97 -24.55
CA ALA A 448 -10.79 -3.04 -25.54
C ALA A 448 -11.37 -4.32 -24.92
N SER A 449 -12.03 -5.12 -25.74
CA SER A 449 -12.38 -6.52 -25.44
C SER A 449 -11.18 -7.39 -25.76
N VAL A 450 -10.70 -8.16 -24.78
CA VAL A 450 -9.45 -8.90 -24.88
C VAL A 450 -9.69 -10.40 -24.76
N THR A 451 -9.10 -11.15 -25.69
CA THR A 451 -9.02 -12.62 -25.63
C THR A 451 -7.55 -13.05 -25.61
N VAL A 452 -7.18 -13.93 -24.66
CA VAL A 452 -5.84 -14.50 -24.55
C VAL A 452 -5.93 -16.01 -24.63
N GLU A 453 -5.22 -16.59 -25.60
CA GLU A 453 -5.21 -18.01 -25.86
C GLU A 453 -3.79 -18.56 -25.95
N VAL A 454 -3.62 -19.84 -25.57
CA VAL A 454 -2.35 -20.57 -25.63
C VAL A 454 -2.49 -21.72 -26.61
N PHE A 455 -1.44 -21.96 -27.40
CA PHE A 455 -1.36 -22.97 -28.44
C PHE A 455 -0.11 -23.84 -28.25
N ASP A 456 -0.20 -25.10 -28.61
CA ASP A 456 0.97 -25.98 -28.70
C ASP A 456 1.82 -25.69 -29.96
N PHE A 457 2.90 -26.45 -30.14
CA PHE A 457 3.77 -26.30 -31.31
C PHE A 457 3.07 -26.64 -32.64
N GLY A 458 2.04 -27.46 -32.59
CA GLY A 458 1.18 -27.79 -33.74
C GLY A 458 0.09 -26.76 -34.01
N MET A 459 0.08 -25.64 -33.30
CA MET A 459 -0.94 -24.57 -33.36
C MET A 459 -2.34 -25.03 -32.95
N ASN A 460 -2.45 -26.12 -32.21
CA ASN A 460 -3.71 -26.51 -31.59
C ASN A 460 -3.89 -25.66 -30.33
N ARG A 461 -5.11 -25.14 -30.13
CA ARG A 461 -5.41 -24.36 -28.91
C ARG A 461 -5.39 -25.30 -27.70
N VAL A 462 -4.57 -24.96 -26.73
CA VAL A 462 -4.37 -25.67 -25.46
C VAL A 462 -5.24 -25.06 -24.36
N ARG A 463 -5.31 -23.74 -24.32
CA ARG A 463 -6.00 -23.00 -23.24
C ARG A 463 -6.57 -21.70 -23.76
N THR A 464 -7.78 -21.37 -23.32
CA THR A 464 -8.29 -19.99 -23.31
C THR A 464 -8.14 -19.44 -21.90
N ILE A 465 -7.23 -18.46 -21.73
CA ILE A 465 -6.97 -17.85 -20.42
C ILE A 465 -8.11 -16.89 -20.08
N ILE A 466 -8.41 -15.95 -20.98
CA ILE A 466 -9.57 -15.06 -20.90
C ILE A 466 -10.23 -14.97 -22.29
N LYS A 467 -11.53 -14.70 -22.32
CA LYS A 467 -12.30 -14.51 -23.55
C LYS A 467 -13.18 -13.28 -23.42
N ASP A 468 -13.08 -12.39 -24.41
CA ASP A 468 -13.90 -11.18 -24.55
C ASP A 468 -13.96 -10.31 -23.26
N ALA A 469 -12.87 -10.30 -22.49
CA ALA A 469 -12.79 -9.59 -21.22
C ALA A 469 -12.52 -8.10 -21.45
N GLN A 470 -13.34 -7.24 -20.87
CA GLN A 470 -13.16 -5.79 -20.98
C GLN A 470 -11.92 -5.34 -20.20
N ARG A 471 -11.05 -4.56 -20.86
CA ARG A 471 -9.83 -4.01 -20.29
C ARG A 471 -9.72 -2.52 -20.55
N SER A 472 -9.27 -1.77 -19.53
CA SER A 472 -9.08 -0.32 -19.59
C SER A 472 -7.83 0.03 -20.38
N GLY A 473 -7.88 1.14 -21.13
CA GLY A 473 -6.70 1.73 -21.77
C GLY A 473 -5.74 2.45 -20.84
N ALA A 474 -6.11 2.64 -19.57
CA ALA A 474 -5.32 3.43 -18.63
C ALA A 474 -4.09 2.69 -18.06
N SER A 475 -3.98 1.38 -18.27
CA SER A 475 -2.91 0.55 -17.71
C SER A 475 -2.52 -0.60 -18.65
N GLU A 476 -1.34 -1.16 -18.43
CA GLU A 476 -0.93 -2.46 -18.97
C GLU A 476 -1.56 -3.59 -18.14
N HIS A 477 -1.71 -4.76 -18.72
CA HIS A 477 -2.45 -5.87 -18.14
C HIS A 477 -1.62 -7.14 -18.08
N ASP A 478 -1.95 -8.01 -17.10
CA ASP A 478 -1.37 -9.34 -16.93
C ASP A 478 -2.48 -10.38 -16.80
N GLU A 479 -2.39 -11.43 -17.60
CA GLU A 479 -3.25 -12.60 -17.45
C GLU A 479 -2.42 -13.81 -17.04
N LEU A 480 -2.93 -14.56 -16.07
CA LEU A 480 -2.20 -15.70 -15.50
C LEU A 480 -2.47 -16.98 -16.27
N TRP A 481 -1.39 -17.70 -16.60
CA TRP A 481 -1.45 -19.07 -17.08
C TRP A 481 -0.79 -20.00 -16.08
N ASP A 482 -1.57 -20.96 -15.60
CA ASP A 482 -1.18 -21.98 -14.62
C ASP A 482 -0.44 -23.18 -15.25
N GLY A 483 -0.22 -23.18 -16.57
CA GLY A 483 0.35 -24.30 -17.29
C GLY A 483 -0.60 -25.50 -17.45
N LEU A 484 -1.90 -25.28 -17.24
CA LEU A 484 -2.93 -26.30 -17.50
C LEU A 484 -3.61 -26.06 -18.85
N ASP A 485 -4.07 -27.16 -19.47
CA ASP A 485 -4.93 -27.12 -20.65
C ASP A 485 -6.40 -26.82 -20.29
N ASP A 486 -7.29 -26.71 -21.28
CA ASP A 486 -8.73 -26.49 -21.07
C ASP A 486 -9.39 -27.63 -20.26
N ALA A 487 -8.82 -28.84 -20.30
CA ALA A 487 -9.27 -29.99 -19.51
C ALA A 487 -8.63 -30.04 -18.09
N LYS A 488 -7.93 -28.99 -17.67
CA LYS A 488 -7.23 -28.90 -16.37
C LYS A 488 -6.10 -29.92 -16.19
N ARG A 489 -5.49 -30.37 -17.24
CA ARG A 489 -4.33 -31.25 -17.19
C ARG A 489 -3.07 -30.44 -17.39
N LEU A 490 -2.01 -30.83 -16.69
CA LEU A 490 -0.70 -30.20 -16.82
C LEU A 490 -0.14 -30.39 -18.22
N VAL A 491 0.29 -29.30 -18.86
CA VAL A 491 0.87 -29.37 -20.21
C VAL A 491 2.28 -30.00 -20.18
N ALA A 492 2.71 -30.62 -21.25
CA ALA A 492 4.05 -31.22 -21.38
C ALA A 492 5.16 -30.14 -21.41
N ASN A 493 6.40 -30.57 -21.16
CA ASN A 493 7.57 -29.72 -21.43
C ASN A 493 7.63 -29.38 -22.92
N GLY A 494 7.93 -28.12 -23.23
CA GLY A 494 8.02 -27.67 -24.60
C GLY A 494 7.80 -26.18 -24.78
N VAL A 495 7.79 -25.77 -26.05
CA VAL A 495 7.48 -24.41 -26.46
C VAL A 495 6.01 -24.29 -26.78
N TYR A 496 5.37 -23.30 -26.19
CA TYR A 496 3.98 -22.92 -26.46
C TYR A 496 3.95 -21.52 -27.06
N PHE A 497 2.96 -21.25 -27.89
CA PHE A 497 2.66 -19.92 -28.38
C PHE A 497 1.45 -19.37 -27.65
N TYR A 498 1.38 -18.07 -27.51
CA TYR A 498 0.18 -17.41 -27.01
C TYR A 498 -0.21 -16.27 -27.95
N ARG A 499 -1.48 -15.93 -27.95
CA ARG A 499 -2.05 -14.85 -28.74
C ARG A 499 -2.90 -13.94 -27.86
N VAL A 500 -2.68 -12.63 -27.97
CA VAL A 500 -3.50 -11.59 -27.36
C VAL A 500 -4.27 -10.91 -28.49
N THR A 501 -5.59 -11.02 -28.49
CA THR A 501 -6.48 -10.44 -29.51
C THR A 501 -7.27 -9.29 -28.86
N LEU A 502 -7.30 -8.14 -29.52
CA LEU A 502 -8.06 -6.96 -29.10
C LEU A 502 -9.23 -6.73 -30.06
N ASP A 503 -10.47 -6.61 -29.52
CA ASP A 503 -11.71 -6.34 -30.27
C ASP A 503 -11.94 -7.27 -31.47
N GLY A 504 -11.47 -8.52 -31.37
CA GLY A 504 -11.58 -9.49 -32.44
C GLY A 504 -10.69 -9.26 -33.69
N GLY A 505 -9.74 -8.30 -33.58
CA GLY A 505 -8.80 -7.99 -34.68
C GLY A 505 -7.61 -8.95 -34.73
N ASP A 506 -6.56 -8.57 -35.45
CA ASP A 506 -5.32 -9.34 -35.57
C ASP A 506 -4.65 -9.45 -34.19
N GLY A 507 -4.26 -10.67 -33.80
CA GLY A 507 -3.66 -10.94 -32.50
C GLY A 507 -2.16 -10.67 -32.47
N ALA A 508 -1.68 -10.13 -31.35
CA ALA A 508 -0.26 -10.11 -31.03
C ALA A 508 0.19 -11.47 -30.50
N TRP A 509 1.29 -11.99 -31.04
CA TRP A 509 1.80 -13.33 -30.72
C TRP A 509 3.07 -13.27 -29.89
N GLY A 510 3.22 -14.24 -28.99
CA GLY A 510 4.46 -14.50 -28.29
C GLY A 510 4.68 -16.00 -28.05
N LYS A 511 5.79 -16.34 -27.41
CA LYS A 511 6.15 -17.73 -27.10
C LYS A 511 6.61 -17.87 -25.65
N VAL A 512 6.41 -19.06 -25.09
CA VAL A 512 6.85 -19.44 -23.77
C VAL A 512 7.42 -20.86 -23.76
N MET A 513 8.46 -21.08 -22.99
CA MET A 513 9.01 -22.40 -22.74
C MET A 513 8.53 -22.91 -21.39
N VAL A 514 7.94 -24.09 -21.38
CA VAL A 514 7.51 -24.82 -20.19
C VAL A 514 8.57 -25.86 -19.82
N LEU A 515 9.06 -25.82 -18.59
CA LEU A 515 10.02 -26.79 -18.02
C LEU A 515 9.49 -27.24 -16.66
N GLN A 516 9.29 -28.56 -16.48
CA GLN A 516 8.79 -29.14 -15.23
C GLN A 516 9.91 -29.76 -14.39
#